data_c57ef71adc4fb3552034a1123aa9ce57
#
_entry.id   c57ef71adc4fb3552034a1123aa9ce57
#
_cell.length_a   1.000
_cell.length_b   1.000
_cell.length_c   1.000
_cell.angle_alpha   90.00
_cell.angle_beta   90.00
_cell.angle_gamma   90.00
#
_symmetry.space_group_name_H-M   'P 1'
#
loop_
_entity.id
_entity.type
_entity.pdbx_description
1 polymer ?
#
loop_
_entity_poly.entity_id
_entity_poly.type
_entity_poly.pdbx_seq_one_letter_code
_entity_poly.pdbx_strand_id
1 'polypeptide(L)'
;MNKKAVILLSGGLDSTTCLAMAKTQGFELFALTVNYGQRHIFELESAKKAAQAIGVNKHSIVNIDLSQFGGSALTDDIDVPKDRNETDMTDIPVTYVPARNTVLLSMALAWAETLGAIDIFIGVNSLDYSGYPDCRPEFIESFERTANLATKAGVDGNRFKIHTPLIYLTKAEIVKKGTSASPAIAFANK
;
A
#
# COMPACT_ATOMS: atom_id res chain seq x y z
N MET A 1 20.05 15.71 -6.49
CA MET A 1 18.94 15.68 -5.53
C MET A 1 18.42 14.24 -5.48
N ASN A 2 18.16 13.71 -4.29
CA ASN A 2 17.54 12.38 -4.16
C ASN A 2 16.13 12.42 -4.74
N LYS A 3 15.71 11.33 -5.42
CA LYS A 3 14.34 11.18 -5.90
C LYS A 3 13.40 11.03 -4.70
N LYS A 4 12.30 11.75 -4.71
CA LYS A 4 11.25 11.64 -3.68
C LYS A 4 10.29 10.51 -4.04
N ALA A 5 9.85 9.75 -3.04
CA ALA A 5 8.81 8.74 -3.21
C ALA A 5 7.75 8.85 -2.11
N VAL A 6 6.49 8.66 -2.49
CA VAL A 6 5.38 8.46 -1.54
C VAL A 6 5.14 6.97 -1.37
N ILE A 7 5.09 6.49 -0.12
CA ILE A 7 4.88 5.08 0.20
C ILE A 7 3.58 4.91 0.98
N LEU A 8 2.64 4.14 0.44
CA LEU A 8 1.45 3.71 1.18
C LEU A 8 1.86 2.73 2.27
N LEU A 9 1.75 3.17 3.54
CA LEU A 9 2.22 2.45 4.71
C LEU A 9 1.06 2.11 5.64
N SER A 10 0.66 0.84 5.68
CA SER A 10 -0.36 0.33 6.63
C SER A 10 0.23 -0.12 7.98
N GLY A 11 1.53 -0.36 8.04
CA GLY A 11 2.21 -0.96 9.19
C GLY A 11 2.26 -2.49 9.17
N GLY A 12 1.61 -3.13 8.21
CA GLY A 12 1.75 -4.57 7.93
C GLY A 12 3.07 -4.90 7.25
N LEU A 13 3.39 -6.20 7.20
CA LEU A 13 4.64 -6.73 6.63
C LEU A 13 4.92 -6.18 5.23
N ASP A 14 3.94 -6.25 4.33
CA ASP A 14 4.12 -5.94 2.92
C ASP A 14 4.44 -4.45 2.71
N SER A 15 3.65 -3.56 3.31
CA SER A 15 3.87 -2.11 3.22
C SER A 15 5.20 -1.67 3.87
N THR A 16 5.58 -2.31 4.99
CA THR A 16 6.85 -2.04 5.68
C THR A 16 8.03 -2.54 4.84
N THR A 17 7.89 -3.68 4.17
CA THR A 17 8.90 -4.20 3.23
C THR A 17 9.06 -3.25 2.03
N CYS A 18 7.97 -2.75 1.44
CA CYS A 18 8.03 -1.73 0.39
C CYS A 18 8.77 -0.47 0.81
N LEU A 19 8.49 0.02 2.03
CA LEU A 19 9.16 1.19 2.60
C LEU A 19 10.68 0.97 2.71
N ALA A 20 11.11 -0.20 3.22
CA ALA A 20 12.53 -0.54 3.32
C ALA A 20 13.19 -0.69 1.95
N MET A 21 12.50 -1.30 0.99
CA MET A 21 13.02 -1.42 -0.39
C MET A 21 13.19 -0.05 -1.06
N ALA A 22 12.25 0.88 -0.87
CA ALA A 22 12.39 2.25 -1.36
C ALA A 22 13.59 2.96 -0.71
N LYS A 23 13.84 2.73 0.60
CA LYS A 23 15.02 3.24 1.30
C LYS A 23 16.32 2.74 0.70
N THR A 24 16.43 1.43 0.43
CA THR A 24 17.65 0.85 -0.16
C THR A 24 17.91 1.32 -1.59
N GLN A 25 16.88 1.77 -2.30
CA GLN A 25 16.99 2.38 -3.63
C GLN A 25 17.39 3.86 -3.58
N GLY A 26 17.58 4.44 -2.38
CA GLY A 26 18.07 5.81 -2.21
C GLY A 26 17.01 6.89 -2.34
N PHE A 27 15.72 6.55 -2.25
CA PHE A 27 14.65 7.55 -2.27
C PHE A 27 14.60 8.37 -0.97
N GLU A 28 14.22 9.63 -1.10
CA GLU A 28 13.72 10.47 -0.01
C GLU A 28 12.27 10.05 0.27
N LEU A 29 11.99 9.56 1.48
CA LEU A 29 10.78 8.81 1.79
C LEU A 29 9.70 9.68 2.43
N PHE A 30 8.50 9.63 1.87
CA PHE A 30 7.28 10.23 2.40
C PHE A 30 6.24 9.13 2.62
N ALA A 31 5.98 8.76 3.88
CA ALA A 31 5.04 7.70 4.20
C ALA A 31 3.62 8.26 4.36
N LEU A 32 2.65 7.62 3.70
CA LEU A 32 1.23 7.93 3.82
C LEU A 32 0.51 6.75 4.45
N THR A 33 -0.07 6.96 5.61
CA THR A 33 -0.99 6.01 6.25
C THR A 33 -2.41 6.56 6.15
N VAL A 34 -3.33 5.74 5.65
CA VAL A 34 -4.75 6.08 5.58
C VAL A 34 -5.51 5.23 6.58
N ASN A 35 -6.11 5.89 7.56
CA ASN A 35 -7.08 5.27 8.47
C ASN A 35 -8.45 5.37 7.78
N TYR A 36 -8.98 4.23 7.31
CA TYR A 36 -10.22 4.18 6.53
C TYR A 36 -11.40 3.56 7.30
N GLY A 37 -11.29 3.50 8.64
CA GLY A 37 -12.32 2.90 9.50
C GLY A 37 -12.11 1.40 9.73
N GLN A 38 -10.89 0.88 9.48
CA GLN A 38 -10.56 -0.51 9.79
C GLN A 38 -10.64 -0.79 11.31
N ARG A 39 -11.03 -2.02 11.67
CA ARG A 39 -11.23 -2.45 13.07
C ARG A 39 -9.92 -2.50 13.90
N HIS A 40 -8.73 -2.48 13.28
CA HIS A 40 -7.45 -2.69 13.95
C HIS A 40 -6.66 -1.38 14.16
N ILE A 41 -6.79 -0.80 15.35
CA ILE A 41 -6.02 0.39 15.80
C ILE A 41 -4.50 0.08 15.84
N PHE A 42 -4.12 -1.19 16.04
CA PHE A 42 -2.72 -1.63 16.09
C PHE A 42 -1.92 -1.33 14.82
N GLU A 43 -2.57 -1.29 13.66
CA GLU A 43 -1.91 -1.00 12.39
C GLU A 43 -1.32 0.41 12.34
N LEU A 44 -2.01 1.40 12.91
CA LEU A 44 -1.53 2.78 12.96
C LEU A 44 -0.26 2.92 13.81
N GLU A 45 -0.21 2.24 14.96
CA GLU A 45 0.98 2.26 15.81
C GLU A 45 2.15 1.51 15.17
N SER A 46 1.89 0.40 14.47
CA SER A 46 2.88 -0.32 13.70
C SER A 46 3.44 0.53 12.55
N ALA A 47 2.58 1.28 11.84
CA ALA A 47 3.00 2.20 10.79
C ALA A 47 3.91 3.32 11.33
N LYS A 48 3.56 3.92 12.48
CA LYS A 48 4.41 4.93 13.14
C LYS A 48 5.78 4.38 13.51
N LYS A 49 5.82 3.18 14.13
CA LYS A 49 7.07 2.50 14.49
C LYS A 49 7.92 2.19 13.27
N ALA A 50 7.34 1.67 12.21
CA ALA A 50 8.04 1.37 10.96
C ALA A 50 8.60 2.65 10.31
N ALA A 51 7.81 3.71 10.23
CA ALA A 51 8.23 5.00 9.69
C ALA A 51 9.42 5.59 10.48
N GLN A 52 9.36 5.52 11.81
CA GLN A 52 10.44 5.98 12.70
C GLN A 52 11.71 5.14 12.56
N ALA A 53 11.57 3.81 12.58
CA ALA A 53 12.70 2.88 12.52
C ALA A 53 13.47 2.96 11.20
N ILE A 54 12.76 3.14 10.06
CA ILE A 54 13.36 3.26 8.74
C ILE A 54 13.86 4.69 8.48
N GLY A 55 13.32 5.68 9.20
CA GLY A 55 13.71 7.08 9.09
C GLY A 55 13.15 7.73 7.83
N VAL A 56 11.82 7.93 7.79
CA VAL A 56 11.15 8.68 6.73
C VAL A 56 11.29 10.18 6.94
N ASN A 57 11.30 10.94 5.86
CA ASN A 57 11.38 12.41 5.91
C ASN A 57 10.09 13.02 6.48
N LYS A 58 8.95 12.43 6.15
CA LYS A 58 7.64 12.81 6.68
C LYS A 58 6.70 11.62 6.69
N HIS A 59 5.95 11.45 7.77
CA HIS A 59 4.84 10.51 7.88
C HIS A 59 3.53 11.30 8.02
N SER A 60 2.62 11.13 7.06
CA SER A 60 1.29 11.73 7.08
C SER A 60 0.24 10.66 7.35
N ILE A 61 -0.69 10.95 8.28
CA ILE A 61 -1.81 10.07 8.59
C ILE A 61 -3.07 10.82 8.21
N VAL A 62 -3.88 10.22 7.33
CA VAL A 62 -5.15 10.78 6.87
C VAL A 62 -6.28 9.88 7.32
N ASN A 63 -7.35 10.48 7.82
CA ASN A 63 -8.56 9.77 8.22
C ASN A 63 -9.62 9.94 7.14
N ILE A 64 -10.18 8.83 6.69
CA ILE A 64 -11.38 8.73 5.86
C ILE A 64 -12.27 7.67 6.50
N ASP A 65 -13.54 7.62 6.13
CA ASP A 65 -14.44 6.61 6.66
C ASP A 65 -15.13 5.87 5.51
N LEU A 66 -14.52 4.75 5.09
CA LEU A 66 -15.12 3.88 4.07
C LEU A 66 -16.19 2.94 4.65
N SER A 67 -16.33 2.85 5.99
CA SER A 67 -17.37 2.03 6.61
C SER A 67 -18.77 2.55 6.30
N GLN A 68 -18.89 3.84 6.01
CA GLN A 68 -20.17 4.45 5.59
C GLN A 68 -20.74 3.86 4.30
N PHE A 69 -19.92 3.23 3.47
CA PHE A 69 -20.34 2.60 2.22
C PHE A 69 -20.69 1.11 2.42
N GLY A 70 -20.25 0.48 3.51
CA GLY A 70 -20.48 -0.92 3.82
C GLY A 70 -19.82 -1.88 2.82
N GLY A 71 -20.31 -3.13 2.78
CA GLY A 71 -19.95 -4.09 1.75
C GLY A 71 -18.67 -4.89 1.98
N SER A 72 -18.04 -4.81 3.16
CA SER A 72 -16.87 -5.62 3.52
C SER A 72 -16.89 -6.06 4.97
N ALA A 73 -16.47 -7.29 5.24
CA ALA A 73 -16.28 -7.79 6.61
C ALA A 73 -15.18 -7.05 7.40
N LEU A 74 -14.34 -6.24 6.76
CA LEU A 74 -13.34 -5.40 7.42
C LEU A 74 -13.88 -4.05 7.88
N THR A 75 -14.99 -3.60 7.31
CA THR A 75 -15.60 -2.28 7.60
C THR A 75 -17.03 -2.38 8.10
N ASP A 76 -17.65 -3.55 8.03
CA ASP A 76 -19.05 -3.82 8.42
C ASP A 76 -19.16 -5.04 9.33
N ASP A 77 -20.31 -5.26 9.94
CA ASP A 77 -20.57 -6.40 10.84
C ASP A 77 -20.96 -7.65 10.04
N ILE A 78 -20.07 -8.08 9.16
CA ILE A 78 -20.21 -9.28 8.34
C ILE A 78 -19.27 -10.34 8.89
N ASP A 79 -19.78 -11.55 9.15
CA ASP A 79 -18.96 -12.68 9.60
C ASP A 79 -17.95 -13.12 8.53
N VAL A 80 -16.69 -13.29 8.94
CA VAL A 80 -15.66 -13.87 8.09
C VAL A 80 -15.75 -15.40 8.16
N PRO A 81 -16.09 -16.10 7.08
CA PRO A 81 -16.10 -17.58 7.06
C PRO A 81 -14.72 -18.13 7.42
N LYS A 82 -14.64 -18.98 8.45
CA LYS A 82 -13.38 -19.50 9.00
C LYS A 82 -12.76 -20.67 8.23
N ASP A 83 -13.52 -21.31 7.32
CA ASP A 83 -13.14 -22.56 6.66
C ASP A 83 -13.30 -22.49 5.12
N ARG A 84 -12.69 -21.49 4.46
CA ARG A 84 -12.61 -21.49 3.00
C ARG A 84 -11.41 -22.28 2.55
N ASN A 85 -11.64 -23.35 1.76
CA ASN A 85 -10.57 -24.04 1.03
C ASN A 85 -9.97 -23.09 0.00
N GLU A 86 -8.65 -22.90 0.01
CA GLU A 86 -7.90 -22.03 -0.91
C GLU A 86 -8.09 -22.42 -2.39
N THR A 87 -8.58 -23.61 -2.68
CA THR A 87 -8.79 -24.14 -4.04
C THR A 87 -10.06 -23.64 -4.75
N ASP A 88 -11.00 -23.01 -4.04
CA ASP A 88 -12.30 -22.57 -4.59
C ASP A 88 -12.42 -21.03 -4.74
N MET A 89 -11.29 -20.33 -4.87
CA MET A 89 -11.25 -18.85 -4.93
C MET A 89 -11.60 -18.32 -6.35
N THR A 90 -12.80 -18.61 -6.84
CA THR A 90 -13.35 -17.96 -8.05
C THR A 90 -14.06 -16.62 -7.73
N ASP A 91 -14.46 -16.41 -6.46
CA ASP A 91 -15.23 -15.25 -6.04
C ASP A 91 -14.37 -14.22 -5.27
N ILE A 92 -14.76 -12.95 -5.38
CA ILE A 92 -14.15 -11.85 -4.62
C ILE A 92 -14.39 -12.10 -3.11
N PRO A 93 -13.34 -12.14 -2.28
CA PRO A 93 -13.47 -12.41 -0.85
C PRO A 93 -14.34 -11.38 -0.12
N VAL A 94 -15.11 -11.79 0.90
CA VAL A 94 -15.93 -10.88 1.74
C VAL A 94 -15.10 -9.83 2.50
N THR A 95 -13.79 -10.05 2.62
CA THR A 95 -12.82 -9.11 3.19
C THR A 95 -12.36 -8.03 2.22
N TYR A 96 -12.77 -8.10 0.95
CA TYR A 96 -12.49 -7.05 -0.02
C TYR A 96 -13.24 -5.78 0.38
N VAL A 97 -12.51 -4.70 0.59
CA VAL A 97 -13.10 -3.35 0.77
C VAL A 97 -13.22 -2.72 -0.62
N PRO A 98 -14.44 -2.43 -1.10
CA PRO A 98 -14.67 -1.95 -2.46
C PRO A 98 -13.81 -0.73 -2.81
N ALA A 99 -13.04 -0.85 -3.91
CA ALA A 99 -12.18 0.19 -4.48
C ALA A 99 -11.16 0.80 -3.49
N ARG A 100 -10.82 0.12 -2.39
CA ARG A 100 -9.92 0.65 -1.34
C ARG A 100 -8.59 1.12 -1.91
N ASN A 101 -7.90 0.29 -2.70
CA ASN A 101 -6.60 0.66 -3.25
C ASN A 101 -6.71 1.79 -4.28
N THR A 102 -7.84 1.92 -4.98
CA THR A 102 -8.11 3.08 -5.85
C THR A 102 -8.12 4.38 -5.04
N VAL A 103 -8.83 4.39 -3.91
CA VAL A 103 -8.89 5.56 -3.01
C VAL A 103 -7.51 5.86 -2.43
N LEU A 104 -6.81 4.84 -1.90
CA LEU A 104 -5.47 5.01 -1.31
C LEU A 104 -4.46 5.56 -2.31
N LEU A 105 -4.44 5.02 -3.52
CA LEU A 105 -3.55 5.48 -4.60
C LEU A 105 -3.91 6.90 -5.05
N SER A 106 -5.19 7.28 -5.08
CA SER A 106 -5.61 8.64 -5.42
C SER A 106 -5.12 9.67 -4.40
N MET A 107 -5.17 9.31 -3.10
CA MET A 107 -4.62 10.17 -2.03
C MET A 107 -3.10 10.26 -2.11
N ALA A 108 -2.43 9.14 -2.38
CA ALA A 108 -0.97 9.12 -2.56
C ALA A 108 -0.56 9.97 -3.77
N LEU A 109 -1.30 9.90 -4.86
CA LEU A 109 -1.07 10.69 -6.08
C LEU A 109 -1.20 12.20 -5.80
N ALA A 110 -2.27 12.62 -5.14
CA ALA A 110 -2.49 14.02 -4.79
C ALA A 110 -1.35 14.56 -3.92
N TRP A 111 -0.90 13.78 -2.93
CA TRP A 111 0.20 14.19 -2.07
C TRP A 111 1.54 14.15 -2.80
N ALA A 112 1.80 13.15 -3.64
CA ALA A 112 3.01 13.06 -4.44
C ALA A 112 3.16 14.27 -5.36
N GLU A 113 2.09 14.71 -6.02
CA GLU A 113 2.10 15.89 -6.87
C GLU A 113 2.47 17.15 -6.09
N THR A 114 1.91 17.34 -4.88
CA THR A 114 2.25 18.51 -4.03
C THR A 114 3.69 18.50 -3.54
N LEU A 115 4.31 17.33 -3.38
CA LEU A 115 5.71 17.16 -2.98
C LEU A 115 6.70 17.29 -4.14
N GLY A 116 6.20 17.29 -5.38
CA GLY A 116 7.03 17.12 -6.57
C GLY A 116 7.68 15.73 -6.63
N ALA A 117 7.03 14.71 -6.04
CA ALA A 117 7.40 13.30 -6.15
C ALA A 117 6.65 12.69 -7.33
N ILE A 118 7.33 11.83 -8.08
CA ILE A 118 6.72 11.10 -9.21
C ILE A 118 6.72 9.59 -9.01
N ASP A 119 7.30 9.11 -7.91
CA ASP A 119 7.39 7.70 -7.56
C ASP A 119 6.43 7.40 -6.39
N ILE A 120 5.54 6.42 -6.56
CA ILE A 120 4.59 5.96 -5.54
C ILE A 120 4.79 4.47 -5.33
N PHE A 121 4.91 4.01 -4.08
CA PHE A 121 5.06 2.61 -3.72
C PHE A 121 3.81 2.10 -3.02
N ILE A 122 3.34 0.90 -3.42
CA ILE A 122 2.24 0.19 -2.79
C ILE A 122 2.58 -1.29 -2.62
N GLY A 123 2.28 -1.85 -1.45
CA GLY A 123 2.56 -3.24 -1.06
C GLY A 123 1.46 -4.22 -1.48
N VAL A 124 0.97 -4.13 -2.71
CA VAL A 124 0.02 -5.11 -3.25
C VAL A 124 0.74 -6.39 -3.66
N ASN A 125 0.04 -7.52 -3.50
CA ASN A 125 0.50 -8.85 -3.90
C ASN A 125 -0.62 -9.55 -4.66
N SER A 126 -0.33 -10.05 -5.86
CA SER A 126 -1.32 -10.72 -6.70
C SER A 126 -1.40 -12.23 -6.43
N LEU A 127 -0.41 -12.82 -5.75
CA LEU A 127 -0.41 -14.25 -5.40
C LEU A 127 -1.25 -14.51 -4.14
N ASP A 128 -1.05 -13.71 -3.08
CA ASP A 128 -1.76 -13.86 -1.81
C ASP A 128 -3.20 -13.32 -1.88
N TYR A 129 -3.45 -12.33 -2.75
CA TYR A 129 -4.73 -11.63 -2.87
C TYR A 129 -5.28 -11.67 -4.30
N SER A 130 -5.17 -12.83 -4.94
CA SER A 130 -5.63 -13.02 -6.33
C SER A 130 -7.11 -12.69 -6.56
N GLY A 131 -7.94 -12.76 -5.49
CA GLY A 131 -9.35 -12.37 -5.53
C GLY A 131 -9.62 -10.87 -5.46
N TYR A 132 -8.63 -10.03 -5.13
CA TYR A 132 -8.85 -8.58 -5.03
C TYR A 132 -8.58 -7.90 -6.38
N PRO A 133 -9.62 -7.32 -7.04
CA PRO A 133 -9.47 -6.70 -8.36
C PRO A 133 -8.43 -5.58 -8.37
N ASP A 134 -8.34 -4.81 -7.27
CA ASP A 134 -7.47 -3.66 -7.10
C ASP A 134 -6.05 -4.01 -6.57
N CYS A 135 -5.67 -5.29 -6.64
CA CYS A 135 -4.30 -5.78 -6.42
C CYS A 135 -3.65 -6.33 -7.70
N ARG A 136 -4.38 -6.37 -8.81
CA ARG A 136 -3.92 -6.97 -10.07
C ARG A 136 -2.99 -6.04 -10.84
N PRO A 137 -2.01 -6.59 -11.60
CA PRO A 137 -1.10 -5.79 -12.43
C PRO A 137 -1.82 -4.85 -13.38
N GLU A 138 -2.90 -5.32 -14.04
CA GLU A 138 -3.67 -4.55 -15.01
C GLU A 138 -4.34 -3.33 -14.38
N PHE A 139 -4.78 -3.45 -13.12
CA PHE A 139 -5.31 -2.32 -12.37
C PHE A 139 -4.20 -1.28 -12.11
N ILE A 140 -3.02 -1.73 -11.66
CA ILE A 140 -1.88 -0.85 -11.37
C ILE A 140 -1.44 -0.09 -12.63
N GLU A 141 -1.32 -0.78 -13.76
CA GLU A 141 -0.97 -0.17 -15.05
C GLU A 141 -2.02 0.86 -15.48
N SER A 142 -3.31 0.53 -15.35
CA SER A 142 -4.41 1.44 -15.65
C SER A 142 -4.40 2.67 -14.75
N PHE A 143 -4.13 2.50 -13.44
CA PHE A 143 -4.01 3.61 -12.49
C PHE A 143 -2.81 4.50 -12.80
N GLU A 144 -1.64 3.93 -13.12
CA GLU A 144 -0.44 4.68 -13.54
C GLU A 144 -0.75 5.53 -14.79
N ARG A 145 -1.46 4.96 -15.76
CA ARG A 145 -1.92 5.70 -16.94
C ARG A 145 -2.85 6.84 -16.54
N THR A 146 -3.82 6.59 -15.66
CA THR A 146 -4.75 7.59 -15.14
C THR A 146 -4.00 8.72 -14.44
N ALA A 147 -3.04 8.41 -13.57
CA ALA A 147 -2.20 9.39 -12.87
C ALA A 147 -1.49 10.33 -13.85
N ASN A 148 -0.95 9.78 -14.93
CA ASN A 148 -0.24 10.55 -15.95
C ASN A 148 -1.15 11.40 -16.86
N LEU A 149 -2.44 11.08 -16.94
CA LEU A 149 -3.43 11.86 -17.71
C LEU A 149 -4.14 12.91 -16.87
N ALA A 150 -4.31 12.64 -15.57
CA ALA A 150 -5.17 13.42 -14.69
C ALA A 150 -4.42 14.45 -13.81
N THR A 151 -3.10 14.53 -13.90
CA THR A 151 -2.28 15.42 -13.09
C THR A 151 -1.56 16.46 -13.94
N LYS A 152 -1.32 17.65 -13.36
CA LYS A 152 -0.51 18.68 -14.00
C LYS A 152 0.91 18.15 -14.27
N ALA A 153 1.52 17.48 -13.30
CA ALA A 153 2.87 16.92 -13.45
C ALA A 153 2.95 15.93 -14.62
N GLY A 154 1.97 15.04 -14.77
CA GLY A 154 1.90 14.08 -15.87
C GLY A 154 1.76 14.77 -17.23
N VAL A 155 0.92 15.80 -17.34
CA VAL A 155 0.72 16.59 -18.56
C VAL A 155 1.99 17.38 -18.92
N ASP A 156 2.70 17.90 -17.91
CA ASP A 156 3.98 18.61 -18.08
C ASP A 156 5.16 17.67 -18.40
N GLY A 157 4.91 16.35 -18.53
CA GLY A 157 5.93 15.36 -18.92
C GLY A 157 6.67 14.71 -17.73
N ASN A 158 6.38 15.08 -16.48
CA ASN A 158 6.91 14.45 -15.28
C ASN A 158 6.06 13.21 -14.94
N ARG A 159 6.44 12.07 -15.54
CA ARG A 159 5.60 10.88 -15.49
C ARG A 159 5.68 10.16 -14.14
N PHE A 160 4.50 9.97 -13.55
CA PHE A 160 4.34 9.11 -12.37
C PHE A 160 4.66 7.66 -12.67
N LYS A 161 5.30 7.00 -11.69
CA LYS A 161 5.53 5.56 -11.66
C LYS A 161 4.93 4.96 -10.40
N ILE A 162 4.11 3.92 -10.57
CA ILE A 162 3.57 3.13 -9.47
C ILE A 162 4.43 1.88 -9.29
N HIS A 163 5.12 1.80 -8.16
CA HIS A 163 6.01 0.69 -7.82
C HIS A 163 5.28 -0.35 -6.99
N THR A 164 5.29 -1.59 -7.46
CA THR A 164 4.70 -2.76 -6.81
C THR A 164 5.73 -3.86 -6.62
N PRO A 165 6.78 -3.64 -5.80
CA PRO A 165 7.94 -4.53 -5.75
C PRO A 165 7.63 -5.94 -5.22
N LEU A 166 6.43 -6.16 -4.68
CA LEU A 166 6.02 -7.43 -4.08
C LEU A 166 4.99 -8.19 -4.91
N ILE A 167 4.56 -7.64 -6.05
CA ILE A 167 3.34 -8.10 -6.74
C ILE A 167 3.35 -9.58 -7.13
N TYR A 168 4.53 -10.14 -7.43
CA TYR A 168 4.72 -11.54 -7.82
C TYR A 168 5.54 -12.35 -6.80
N LEU A 169 5.69 -11.86 -5.56
CA LEU A 169 6.48 -12.55 -4.54
C LEU A 169 5.59 -13.39 -3.63
N THR A 170 6.07 -14.56 -3.26
CA THR A 170 5.49 -15.38 -2.20
C THR A 170 5.72 -14.72 -0.84
N LYS A 171 4.92 -15.08 0.16
CA LYS A 171 5.07 -14.56 1.54
C LYS A 171 6.48 -14.79 2.11
N ALA A 172 7.06 -15.96 1.83
CA ALA A 172 8.43 -16.29 2.25
C ALA A 172 9.47 -15.35 1.61
N GLU A 173 9.31 -15.02 0.33
CA GLU A 173 10.19 -14.09 -0.37
C GLU A 173 10.04 -12.66 0.14
N ILE A 174 8.81 -12.23 0.47
CA ILE A 174 8.54 -10.91 1.06
C ILE A 174 9.25 -10.80 2.41
N VAL A 175 9.12 -11.80 3.30
CA VAL A 175 9.82 -11.83 4.59
C VAL A 175 11.33 -11.75 4.38
N LYS A 176 11.89 -12.58 3.48
CA LYS A 176 13.33 -12.56 3.16
C LYS A 176 13.80 -11.21 2.65
N LYS A 177 13.06 -10.59 1.73
CA LYS A 177 13.40 -9.25 1.22
C LYS A 177 13.30 -8.17 2.29
N GLY A 178 12.27 -8.20 3.12
CA GLY A 178 12.08 -7.26 4.22
C GLY A 178 13.23 -7.32 5.22
N THR A 179 13.60 -8.51 5.68
CA THR A 179 14.73 -8.69 6.63
C THR A 179 16.07 -8.31 6.02
N SER A 180 16.27 -8.54 4.72
CA SER A 180 17.50 -8.14 4.02
C SER A 180 17.58 -6.62 3.81
N ALA A 181 16.45 -5.95 3.55
CA ALA A 181 16.40 -4.51 3.31
C ALA A 181 16.51 -3.69 4.61
N SER A 182 16.00 -4.20 5.72
CA SER A 182 16.13 -3.57 7.04
C SER A 182 16.00 -4.60 8.18
N PRO A 183 17.04 -4.83 8.97
CA PRO A 183 16.94 -5.66 10.17
C PRO A 183 15.88 -5.15 11.18
N ALA A 184 15.55 -3.86 11.15
CA ALA A 184 14.52 -3.26 12.01
C ALA A 184 13.10 -3.82 11.73
N ILE A 185 12.84 -4.36 10.52
CA ILE A 185 11.56 -4.99 10.17
C ILE A 185 11.31 -6.26 10.99
N ALA A 186 12.34 -7.00 11.36
CA ALA A 186 12.22 -8.21 12.15
C ALA A 186 11.61 -7.97 13.56
N PHE A 187 11.63 -6.74 14.05
CA PHE A 187 11.09 -6.35 15.36
C PHE A 187 9.71 -5.69 15.30
N ALA A 188 9.26 -5.22 14.14
CA ALA A 188 7.97 -4.54 14.00
C ALA A 188 6.77 -5.50 13.96
N ASN A 189 7.01 -6.80 13.80
CA ASN A 189 5.99 -7.85 13.63
C ASN A 189 5.90 -8.83 14.82
N LYS A 190 6.39 -8.42 16.00
CA LYS A 190 6.21 -9.18 17.25
C LYS A 190 5.16 -8.56 18.16
#